data_14674f35e59d100bb04e8ff3f9e9be7e
#
_entry.id   14674f35e59d100bb04e8ff3f9e9be7e
#
_cell.length_a   1.000
_cell.length_b   1.000
_cell.length_c   1.000
_cell.angle_alpha   90.00
_cell.angle_beta   90.00
_cell.angle_gamma   90.00
#
_symmetry.space_group_name_H-M   'P 1'
#
loop_
_entity.id
_entity.type
_entity.pdbx_description
1 polymer ?
#
loop_
_entity_poly.entity_id
_entity_poly.type
_entity_poly.pdbx_seq_one_letter_code
_entity_poly.pdbx_strand_id
1 'polypeptide(L)'
;MGEQHPSLGLCFFGNQLFYAVNDPSEPQKLERIGCFDFNFDVTETLLGNSDQHFRGIQQTVNELKQEYNIKHLRMLSFPTQECWTAVPKIVYDNSDEREKHIRILMSGVDRKHIHPTWYNLSNQDYKLLLLRDEQSLSGLQQLASIASTADMISDFEIGSRWIPHAEPGGSFMTICCFQNCISISSFILGKLRGATYIPYDEIQDLPYLWLQRSQQLNWMQGLHEEIYVYGQKALHAIEILQAFWDETGQITKMDSLEKMQVEADEQTYGFSLENAFPAIMLALNPN
;
A
#
# COMPACT_ATOMS: atom_id res chain seq x y z
N MET A 1 -31.01 4.68 -9.26
CA MET A 1 -29.94 4.16 -8.38
C MET A 1 -29.20 3.13 -9.21
N GLY A 2 -27.91 3.37 -9.55
CA GLY A 2 -27.11 2.36 -10.24
C GLY A 2 -26.90 1.18 -9.29
N GLU A 3 -26.92 -0.05 -9.81
CA GLU A 3 -26.55 -1.23 -9.03
C GLU A 3 -25.14 -1.02 -8.48
N GLN A 4 -25.00 -0.94 -7.16
CA GLN A 4 -23.70 -0.97 -6.51
C GLN A 4 -23.17 -2.39 -6.56
N HIS A 5 -21.97 -2.56 -7.11
CA HIS A 5 -21.31 -3.86 -7.19
C HIS A 5 -20.22 -3.96 -6.13
N PRO A 6 -19.98 -5.18 -5.61
CA PRO A 6 -18.89 -5.40 -4.67
C PRO A 6 -17.53 -5.01 -5.27
N SER A 7 -16.65 -4.49 -4.43
CA SER A 7 -15.24 -4.24 -4.73
C SER A 7 -14.37 -5.30 -4.08
N LEU A 8 -13.36 -5.77 -4.80
CA LEU A 8 -12.36 -6.71 -4.32
C LEU A 8 -11.04 -5.99 -4.10
N GLY A 9 -10.56 -5.99 -2.86
CA GLY A 9 -9.22 -5.54 -2.50
C GLY A 9 -8.25 -6.72 -2.42
N LEU A 10 -7.08 -6.61 -3.03
CA LEU A 10 -6.02 -7.64 -2.99
C LEU A 10 -4.70 -7.06 -2.52
N CYS A 11 -3.98 -7.80 -1.69
CA CYS A 11 -2.56 -7.59 -1.44
C CYS A 11 -1.81 -8.93 -1.36
N PHE A 12 -0.50 -8.86 -1.55
CA PHE A 12 0.36 -10.02 -1.74
C PHE A 12 1.58 -9.92 -0.84
N PHE A 13 1.83 -10.96 -0.02
CA PHE A 13 2.99 -11.04 0.85
C PHE A 13 3.59 -12.45 0.79
N GLY A 14 4.78 -12.59 0.21
CA GLY A 14 5.45 -13.86 0.06
C GLY A 14 4.61 -14.87 -0.72
N ASN A 15 4.26 -16.00 -0.09
CA ASN A 15 3.44 -17.05 -0.69
C ASN A 15 1.93 -16.87 -0.48
N GLN A 16 1.48 -15.73 0.03
CA GLN A 16 0.09 -15.49 0.40
C GLN A 16 -0.55 -14.39 -0.44
N LEU A 17 -1.81 -14.62 -0.81
CA LEU A 17 -2.73 -13.64 -1.38
C LEU A 17 -3.81 -13.36 -0.35
N PHE A 18 -3.89 -12.14 0.14
CA PHE A 18 -4.95 -11.67 1.02
C PHE A 18 -6.00 -10.93 0.21
N TYR A 19 -7.25 -11.15 0.54
CA TYR A 19 -8.36 -10.49 -0.11
C TYR A 19 -9.42 -10.01 0.86
N ALA A 20 -10.13 -8.97 0.47
CA ALA A 20 -11.33 -8.51 1.15
C ALA A 20 -12.38 -8.11 0.12
N VAL A 21 -13.64 -8.35 0.45
CA VAL A 21 -14.81 -7.98 -0.36
C VAL A 21 -15.70 -7.10 0.49
N ASN A 22 -16.09 -5.93 -0.02
CA ASN A 22 -17.01 -5.06 0.68
C ASN A 22 -18.47 -5.48 0.44
N ASP A 23 -19.34 -5.16 1.39
CA ASP A 23 -20.78 -5.26 1.20
C ASP A 23 -21.26 -4.11 0.28
N PRO A 24 -21.85 -4.40 -0.88
CA PRO A 24 -22.33 -3.35 -1.78
C PRO A 24 -23.51 -2.54 -1.20
N SER A 25 -24.24 -3.07 -0.21
CA SER A 25 -25.32 -2.37 0.48
C SER A 25 -24.82 -1.47 1.61
N GLU A 26 -23.68 -1.82 2.21
CA GLU A 26 -23.02 -1.11 3.29
C GLU A 26 -21.52 -0.88 2.94
N PRO A 27 -21.19 0.16 2.17
CA PRO A 27 -19.83 0.33 1.60
C PRO A 27 -18.69 0.40 2.62
N GLN A 28 -19.00 0.60 3.91
CA GLN A 28 -18.01 0.61 5.00
C GLN A 28 -17.90 -0.74 5.73
N LYS A 29 -18.69 -1.73 5.31
CA LYS A 29 -18.70 -3.08 5.88
C LYS A 29 -18.10 -4.08 4.90
N LEU A 30 -17.45 -5.09 5.46
CA LEU A 30 -16.88 -6.19 4.69
C LEU A 30 -17.81 -7.40 4.74
N GLU A 31 -18.09 -7.95 3.57
CA GLU A 31 -18.79 -9.24 3.41
C GLU A 31 -17.82 -10.39 3.70
N ARG A 32 -16.56 -10.28 3.21
CA ARG A 32 -15.58 -11.35 3.34
C ARG A 32 -14.15 -10.83 3.45
N ILE A 33 -13.37 -11.50 4.31
CA ILE A 33 -11.91 -11.38 4.36
C ILE A 33 -11.34 -12.79 4.27
N GLY A 34 -10.26 -12.99 3.51
CA GLY A 34 -9.64 -14.30 3.39
C GLY A 34 -8.19 -14.25 2.92
N CYS A 35 -7.59 -15.42 2.92
CA CYS A 35 -6.22 -15.64 2.49
C CYS A 35 -6.13 -16.95 1.70
N PHE A 36 -5.33 -16.95 0.66
CA PHE A 36 -4.91 -18.15 -0.06
C PHE A 36 -3.40 -18.34 0.13
N ASP A 37 -3.02 -19.54 0.54
CA ASP A 37 -1.63 -19.96 0.63
C ASP A 37 -1.22 -20.72 -0.63
N PHE A 38 -0.13 -20.30 -1.25
CA PHE A 38 0.44 -20.96 -2.40
C PHE A 38 1.74 -21.71 -1.99
N ASN A 39 2.12 -22.73 -2.75
CA ASN A 39 3.37 -23.43 -2.57
C ASN A 39 4.58 -22.78 -3.28
N PHE A 40 4.42 -21.53 -3.69
CA PHE A 40 5.43 -20.68 -4.35
C PHE A 40 5.30 -19.23 -3.89
N ASP A 41 6.32 -18.41 -4.12
CA ASP A 41 6.28 -17.00 -3.81
C ASP A 41 5.41 -16.26 -4.84
N VAL A 42 4.28 -15.72 -4.36
CA VAL A 42 3.31 -14.97 -5.17
C VAL A 42 3.89 -13.63 -5.58
N THR A 43 4.61 -12.97 -4.68
CA THR A 43 5.23 -11.66 -4.95
C THR A 43 6.27 -11.79 -6.07
N GLU A 44 7.17 -12.75 -5.97
CA GLU A 44 8.16 -13.00 -7.03
C GLU A 44 7.50 -13.41 -8.35
N THR A 45 6.43 -14.21 -8.31
CA THR A 45 5.68 -14.60 -9.51
C THR A 45 5.04 -13.40 -10.21
N LEU A 46 4.48 -12.45 -9.44
CA LEU A 46 3.86 -11.25 -9.99
C LEU A 46 4.88 -10.24 -10.52
N LEU A 47 6.06 -10.18 -9.93
CA LEU A 47 7.18 -9.33 -10.35
C LEU A 47 7.99 -9.95 -11.49
N GLY A 48 7.98 -11.26 -11.61
CA GLY A 48 8.67 -12.02 -12.65
C GLY A 48 7.76 -12.40 -13.81
N ASN A 49 8.33 -13.06 -14.82
CA ASN A 49 7.60 -13.58 -15.98
C ASN A 49 7.39 -15.11 -15.89
N SER A 50 7.03 -15.63 -14.71
CA SER A 50 6.80 -17.06 -14.51
C SER A 50 5.37 -17.45 -14.87
N ASP A 51 5.12 -17.82 -16.13
CA ASP A 51 3.78 -18.16 -16.65
C ASP A 51 3.12 -19.34 -15.92
N GLN A 52 3.91 -20.29 -15.39
CA GLN A 52 3.35 -21.52 -14.80
C GLN A 52 2.62 -21.24 -13.48
N HIS A 53 3.23 -20.48 -12.58
CA HIS A 53 2.66 -20.17 -11.28
C HIS A 53 1.59 -19.08 -11.38
N PHE A 54 1.77 -18.14 -12.31
CA PHE A 54 0.83 -17.04 -12.53
C PHE A 54 -0.59 -17.53 -12.83
N ARG A 55 -0.76 -18.62 -13.58
CA ARG A 55 -2.08 -19.20 -13.89
C ARG A 55 -2.84 -19.60 -12.63
N GLY A 56 -2.16 -20.10 -11.60
CA GLY A 56 -2.79 -20.43 -10.32
C GLY A 56 -3.37 -19.19 -9.62
N ILE A 57 -2.58 -18.11 -9.57
CA ILE A 57 -3.03 -16.82 -8.99
C ILE A 57 -4.22 -16.28 -9.79
N GLN A 58 -4.10 -16.28 -11.13
CA GLN A 58 -5.15 -15.81 -12.03
C GLN A 58 -6.45 -16.59 -11.87
N GLN A 59 -6.37 -17.92 -11.73
CA GLN A 59 -7.54 -18.76 -11.50
C GLN A 59 -8.21 -18.40 -10.16
N THR A 60 -7.44 -18.28 -9.08
CA THR A 60 -7.96 -17.91 -7.75
C THR A 60 -8.69 -16.56 -7.79
N VAL A 61 -8.11 -15.55 -8.44
CA VAL A 61 -8.75 -14.23 -8.57
C VAL A 61 -10.01 -14.29 -9.44
N ASN A 62 -10.03 -15.12 -10.50
CA ASN A 62 -11.22 -15.34 -11.30
C ASN A 62 -12.35 -16.05 -10.51
N GLU A 63 -12.00 -17.00 -9.66
CA GLU A 63 -12.97 -17.69 -8.78
C GLU A 63 -13.61 -16.70 -7.83
N LEU A 64 -12.81 -15.85 -7.15
CA LEU A 64 -13.33 -14.77 -6.29
C LEU A 64 -14.22 -13.80 -7.06
N LYS A 65 -13.82 -13.40 -8.27
CA LYS A 65 -14.62 -12.52 -9.11
C LYS A 65 -15.99 -13.12 -9.43
N GLN A 66 -16.05 -14.41 -9.74
CA GLN A 66 -17.30 -15.10 -10.07
C GLN A 66 -18.18 -15.31 -8.83
N GLU A 67 -17.58 -15.72 -7.71
CA GLU A 67 -18.28 -15.98 -6.45
C GLU A 67 -19.01 -14.73 -5.94
N TYR A 68 -18.30 -13.57 -5.94
CA TYR A 68 -18.84 -12.31 -5.41
C TYR A 68 -19.33 -11.33 -6.49
N ASN A 69 -19.41 -11.75 -7.75
CA ASN A 69 -19.81 -10.88 -8.89
C ASN A 69 -19.05 -9.55 -8.94
N ILE A 70 -17.72 -9.60 -8.75
CA ILE A 70 -16.84 -8.45 -8.68
C ILE A 70 -16.73 -7.75 -10.03
N LYS A 71 -16.92 -6.44 -10.05
CA LYS A 71 -16.66 -5.59 -11.22
C LYS A 71 -15.45 -4.69 -11.03
N HIS A 72 -15.16 -4.32 -9.80
CA HIS A 72 -14.07 -3.43 -9.47
C HIS A 72 -13.01 -4.14 -8.63
N LEU A 73 -11.77 -4.15 -9.13
CA LEU A 73 -10.61 -4.78 -8.51
C LEU A 73 -9.60 -3.70 -8.10
N ARG A 74 -9.17 -3.72 -6.85
CA ARG A 74 -8.07 -2.87 -6.37
C ARG A 74 -6.94 -3.73 -5.83
N MET A 75 -5.73 -3.43 -6.26
CA MET A 75 -4.55 -4.19 -5.88
C MET A 75 -3.49 -3.28 -5.30
N LEU A 76 -2.85 -3.76 -4.24
CA LEU A 76 -1.67 -3.09 -3.70
C LEU A 76 -0.49 -3.26 -4.67
N SER A 77 0.13 -2.16 -5.06
CA SER A 77 1.38 -2.19 -5.81
C SER A 77 2.58 -2.42 -4.89
N PHE A 78 3.70 -2.85 -5.47
CA PHE A 78 4.93 -3.08 -4.71
C PHE A 78 5.79 -1.80 -4.69
N PRO A 79 6.18 -1.28 -3.50
CA PRO A 79 6.97 -0.06 -3.40
C PRO A 79 8.27 -0.11 -4.20
N THR A 80 8.90 -1.29 -4.30
CA THR A 80 10.13 -1.50 -5.06
C THR A 80 9.98 -1.34 -6.58
N GLN A 81 8.74 -1.32 -7.09
CA GLN A 81 8.41 -1.07 -8.49
C GLN A 81 7.99 0.38 -8.76
N GLU A 82 8.14 1.22 -7.75
CA GLU A 82 7.73 2.61 -7.80
C GLU A 82 8.88 3.51 -7.36
N CYS A 83 8.86 4.75 -7.82
CA CYS A 83 9.71 5.81 -7.29
C CYS A 83 8.83 6.90 -6.68
N TRP A 84 9.00 7.15 -5.39
CA TRP A 84 8.30 8.20 -4.66
C TRP A 84 9.26 9.32 -4.31
N THR A 85 8.98 10.53 -4.77
CA THR A 85 9.85 11.67 -4.50
C THR A 85 9.06 12.96 -4.30
N ALA A 86 9.47 13.75 -3.31
CA ALA A 86 8.90 15.07 -3.10
C ALA A 86 9.54 16.07 -4.08
N VAL A 87 8.70 16.79 -4.81
CA VAL A 87 9.11 17.78 -5.82
C VAL A 87 8.60 19.15 -5.41
N PRO A 88 9.43 20.21 -5.42
CA PRO A 88 8.97 21.57 -5.16
C PRO A 88 7.84 21.96 -6.11
N LYS A 89 6.82 22.63 -5.57
CA LYS A 89 5.66 23.07 -6.36
C LYS A 89 6.04 23.99 -7.51
N ILE A 90 7.08 24.82 -7.33
CA ILE A 90 7.59 25.69 -8.39
C ILE A 90 8.07 24.90 -9.62
N VAL A 91 8.64 23.72 -9.42
CA VAL A 91 9.02 22.79 -10.51
C VAL A 91 7.79 22.15 -11.13
N TYR A 92 6.82 21.75 -10.31
CA TYR A 92 5.56 21.17 -10.77
C TYR A 92 4.74 22.14 -11.62
N ASP A 93 4.62 23.41 -11.22
CA ASP A 93 3.82 24.44 -11.89
C ASP A 93 4.43 24.88 -13.24
N ASN A 94 5.75 24.67 -13.44
CA ASN A 94 6.43 24.92 -14.71
C ASN A 94 6.53 23.66 -15.53
N SER A 95 5.85 23.60 -16.70
CA SER A 95 5.80 22.40 -17.55
C SER A 95 7.16 21.92 -18.01
N ASP A 96 8.06 22.82 -18.37
CA ASP A 96 9.38 22.50 -18.91
C ASP A 96 10.32 21.96 -17.83
N GLU A 97 10.30 22.59 -16.62
CA GLU A 97 11.09 22.13 -15.48
C GLU A 97 10.55 20.80 -14.94
N ARG A 98 9.22 20.61 -14.92
CA ARG A 98 8.58 19.36 -14.55
C ARG A 98 9.00 18.22 -15.45
N GLU A 99 8.94 18.42 -16.78
CA GLU A 99 9.35 17.41 -17.74
C GLU A 99 10.84 17.10 -17.64
N LYS A 100 11.68 18.14 -17.48
CA LYS A 100 13.11 17.99 -17.29
C LYS A 100 13.42 17.21 -16.01
N HIS A 101 12.72 17.49 -14.91
CA HIS A 101 12.89 16.79 -13.64
C HIS A 101 12.54 15.31 -13.77
N ILE A 102 11.37 14.98 -14.36
CA ILE A 102 10.99 13.59 -14.65
C ILE A 102 12.06 12.92 -15.52
N ARG A 103 12.58 13.62 -16.54
CA ARG A 103 13.63 13.11 -17.43
C ARG A 103 14.92 12.76 -16.70
N ILE A 104 15.30 13.53 -15.68
CA ILE A 104 16.48 13.27 -14.86
C ILE A 104 16.26 12.04 -13.98
N LEU A 105 15.11 11.97 -13.29
CA LEU A 105 14.76 10.82 -12.44
C LEU A 105 14.72 9.50 -13.22
N MET A 106 14.31 9.57 -14.48
CA MET A 106 14.19 8.41 -15.37
C MET A 106 15.42 8.22 -16.28
N SER A 107 16.56 8.79 -15.91
CA SER A 107 17.79 8.64 -16.70
C SER A 107 18.23 7.17 -16.70
N GLY A 108 18.38 6.61 -17.90
CA GLY A 108 18.77 5.20 -18.07
C GLY A 108 17.61 4.19 -18.08
N VAL A 109 16.36 4.65 -17.94
CA VAL A 109 15.17 3.78 -17.97
C VAL A 109 14.35 4.04 -19.25
N ASP A 110 13.74 2.99 -19.82
CA ASP A 110 12.78 3.16 -20.94
C ASP A 110 11.51 3.84 -20.43
N ARG A 111 11.17 4.97 -21.03
CA ARG A 111 10.08 5.85 -20.56
C ARG A 111 8.71 5.50 -21.08
N LYS A 112 8.62 4.59 -22.04
CA LYS A 112 7.37 4.33 -22.76
C LYS A 112 6.25 3.83 -21.86
N HIS A 113 6.60 3.21 -20.73
CA HIS A 113 5.67 2.54 -19.84
C HIS A 113 5.61 3.20 -18.45
N ILE A 114 6.23 4.38 -18.28
CA ILE A 114 6.23 5.08 -16.98
C ILE A 114 5.24 6.23 -17.02
N HIS A 115 4.26 6.19 -16.12
CA HIS A 115 3.25 7.22 -15.97
C HIS A 115 3.47 8.01 -14.67
N PRO A 116 3.71 9.34 -14.75
CA PRO A 116 3.84 10.18 -13.58
C PRO A 116 2.46 10.49 -12.99
N THR A 117 2.29 10.24 -11.71
CA THR A 117 1.11 10.66 -10.92
C THR A 117 1.53 11.62 -9.82
N TRP A 118 0.71 12.63 -9.54
CA TRP A 118 1.03 13.69 -8.61
C TRP A 118 0.03 13.77 -7.46
N TYR A 119 0.54 13.78 -6.24
CA TYR A 119 -0.27 13.88 -5.03
C TYR A 119 0.02 15.17 -4.28
N ASN A 120 -1.02 15.68 -3.62
CA ASN A 120 -0.89 16.84 -2.75
C ASN A 120 -0.26 16.41 -1.41
N LEU A 121 0.71 17.19 -0.93
CA LEU A 121 1.23 17.04 0.41
C LEU A 121 0.60 18.08 1.36
N SER A 122 0.65 17.82 2.66
CA SER A 122 0.23 18.76 3.70
C SER A 122 1.02 20.08 3.63
N ASN A 123 2.31 19.99 3.32
CA ASN A 123 3.11 21.15 2.94
C ASN A 123 2.80 21.51 1.48
N GLN A 124 2.12 22.62 1.28
CA GLN A 124 1.66 23.08 -0.03
C GLN A 124 2.78 23.52 -0.98
N ASP A 125 4.02 23.68 -0.49
CA ASP A 125 5.19 24.02 -1.30
C ASP A 125 5.78 22.80 -2.05
N TYR A 126 5.25 21.60 -1.78
CA TYR A 126 5.71 20.36 -2.40
C TYR A 126 4.54 19.53 -2.91
N LYS A 127 4.84 18.71 -3.91
CA LYS A 127 4.00 17.61 -4.42
C LYS A 127 4.76 16.30 -4.25
N LEU A 128 4.05 15.20 -4.01
CA LEU A 128 4.64 13.88 -4.14
C LEU A 128 4.46 13.41 -5.59
N LEU A 129 5.58 13.09 -6.23
CA LEU A 129 5.61 12.44 -7.54
C LEU A 129 5.73 10.94 -7.33
N LEU A 130 4.80 10.20 -7.92
CA LEU A 130 4.85 8.76 -8.11
C LEU A 130 5.23 8.49 -9.57
N LEU A 131 6.30 7.74 -9.78
CA LEU A 131 6.63 7.13 -11.07
C LEU A 131 6.45 5.62 -10.92
N ARG A 132 5.61 5.04 -11.76
CA ARG A 132 5.34 3.60 -11.79
C ARG A 132 5.68 3.07 -13.17
N ASP A 133 6.52 2.04 -13.22
CA ASP A 133 6.81 1.32 -14.45
C ASP A 133 5.77 0.21 -14.64
N GLU A 134 4.83 0.45 -15.55
CA GLU A 134 3.76 -0.51 -15.85
C GLU A 134 4.28 -1.82 -16.46
N GLN A 135 5.43 -1.80 -17.13
CA GLN A 135 6.01 -3.02 -17.69
C GLN A 135 6.56 -3.93 -16.60
N SER A 136 7.18 -3.37 -15.56
CA SER A 136 7.66 -4.12 -14.40
C SER A 136 6.52 -4.72 -13.57
N LEU A 137 5.30 -4.20 -13.72
CA LEU A 137 4.08 -4.68 -13.08
C LEU A 137 3.29 -5.67 -13.96
N SER A 138 3.92 -6.33 -14.91
CA SER A 138 3.24 -7.19 -15.90
C SER A 138 2.27 -8.21 -15.29
N GLY A 139 2.62 -8.86 -14.18
CA GLY A 139 1.74 -9.78 -13.47
C GLY A 139 0.51 -9.09 -12.87
N LEU A 140 0.68 -7.94 -12.21
CA LEU A 140 -0.45 -7.16 -11.67
C LEU A 140 -1.34 -6.63 -12.80
N GLN A 141 -0.77 -6.18 -13.93
CA GLN A 141 -1.55 -5.74 -15.08
C GLN A 141 -2.36 -6.87 -15.71
N GLN A 142 -1.79 -8.07 -15.79
CA GLN A 142 -2.54 -9.23 -16.27
C GLN A 142 -3.69 -9.58 -15.31
N LEU A 143 -3.50 -9.47 -13.98
CA LEU A 143 -4.59 -9.62 -13.02
C LEU A 143 -5.62 -8.49 -13.17
N ALA A 144 -5.20 -7.26 -13.41
CA ALA A 144 -6.09 -6.14 -13.65
C ALA A 144 -7.05 -6.39 -14.81
N SER A 145 -6.59 -7.09 -15.86
CA SER A 145 -7.42 -7.43 -17.02
C SER A 145 -8.59 -8.39 -16.73
N ILE A 146 -8.61 -9.03 -15.56
CA ILE A 146 -9.68 -9.94 -15.12
C ILE A 146 -10.97 -9.18 -14.83
N ALA A 147 -10.88 -7.98 -14.23
CA ALA A 147 -12.04 -7.18 -13.86
C ALA A 147 -12.42 -6.15 -14.95
N SER A 148 -13.65 -5.65 -14.89
CA SER A 148 -14.10 -4.59 -15.80
C SER A 148 -13.40 -3.26 -15.56
N THR A 149 -13.09 -3.00 -14.30
CA THR A 149 -12.28 -1.86 -13.84
C THR A 149 -11.27 -2.34 -12.80
N ALA A 150 -10.04 -1.86 -12.88
CA ALA A 150 -9.01 -2.21 -11.93
C ALA A 150 -8.10 -1.01 -11.63
N ASP A 151 -7.75 -0.86 -10.37
CA ASP A 151 -6.81 0.16 -9.90
C ASP A 151 -5.62 -0.50 -9.20
N MET A 152 -4.42 0.00 -9.48
CA MET A 152 -3.23 -0.29 -8.71
C MET A 152 -2.95 0.86 -7.75
N ILE A 153 -2.93 0.58 -6.47
CA ILE A 153 -2.86 1.58 -5.40
C ILE A 153 -1.50 1.45 -4.70
N SER A 154 -0.82 2.57 -4.53
CA SER A 154 0.44 2.61 -3.78
C SER A 154 0.18 2.50 -2.28
N ASP A 155 1.11 1.87 -1.55
CA ASP A 155 0.93 1.66 -0.12
C ASP A 155 0.75 2.96 0.67
N PHE A 156 1.41 4.05 0.29
CA PHE A 156 1.22 5.35 0.96
C PHE A 156 -0.23 5.89 0.89
N GLU A 157 -1.07 5.36 0.01
CA GLU A 157 -2.48 5.72 -0.09
C GLU A 157 -3.36 4.95 0.91
N ILE A 158 -2.86 3.84 1.48
CA ILE A 158 -3.62 3.02 2.44
C ILE A 158 -4.01 3.82 3.68
N GLY A 159 -3.09 4.60 4.24
CA GLY A 159 -3.40 5.48 5.38
C GLY A 159 -4.47 6.53 5.04
N SER A 160 -4.43 7.10 3.83
CA SER A 160 -5.46 8.05 3.38
C SER A 160 -6.85 7.40 3.25
N ARG A 161 -6.90 6.13 2.85
CA ARG A 161 -8.14 5.34 2.76
C ARG A 161 -8.69 4.94 4.13
N TRP A 162 -7.80 4.80 5.11
CA TRP A 162 -8.18 4.45 6.48
C TRP A 162 -8.74 5.65 7.27
N ILE A 163 -8.29 6.88 7.00
CA ILE A 163 -8.75 8.10 7.70
C ILE A 163 -10.28 8.20 7.80
N PRO A 164 -11.08 7.98 6.75
CA PRO A 164 -12.54 8.09 6.84
C PRO A 164 -13.20 7.08 7.78
N HIS A 165 -12.53 5.98 8.10
CA HIS A 165 -13.04 4.91 8.99
C HIS A 165 -12.66 5.15 10.44
N ALA A 166 -11.40 5.55 10.69
CA ALA A 166 -10.83 5.63 12.01
C ALA A 166 -10.79 7.05 12.60
N GLU A 167 -10.89 8.08 11.73
CA GLU A 167 -10.74 9.48 12.14
C GLU A 167 -9.54 9.70 13.09
N PRO A 168 -8.33 9.20 12.75
CA PRO A 168 -7.17 9.31 13.62
C PRO A 168 -6.88 10.79 13.90
N GLY A 169 -6.65 11.11 15.16
CA GLY A 169 -6.36 12.48 15.59
C GLY A 169 -4.97 12.94 15.15
N GLY A 170 -4.77 14.26 15.12
CA GLY A 170 -3.45 14.89 15.06
C GLY A 170 -2.54 14.45 13.93
N SER A 171 -1.43 13.81 14.29
CA SER A 171 -0.43 13.26 13.37
C SER A 171 -0.24 11.77 13.61
N PHE A 172 -0.18 11.00 12.54
CA PHE A 172 0.12 9.57 12.61
C PHE A 172 1.06 9.12 11.49
N MET A 173 1.65 7.96 11.70
CA MET A 173 2.51 7.29 10.72
C MET A 173 1.96 5.90 10.43
N THR A 174 2.02 5.47 9.18
CA THR A 174 1.76 4.08 8.80
C THR A 174 3.05 3.44 8.31
N ILE A 175 3.28 2.18 8.71
CA ILE A 175 4.43 1.38 8.29
C ILE A 175 3.92 0.04 7.80
N CYS A 176 4.14 -0.23 6.51
CA CYS A 176 3.89 -1.54 5.93
C CYS A 176 5.20 -2.33 5.80
N CYS A 177 5.20 -3.54 6.32
CA CYS A 177 6.35 -4.42 6.30
C CYS A 177 6.21 -5.45 5.18
N PHE A 178 6.96 -5.27 4.10
CA PHE A 178 7.13 -6.24 3.03
C PHE A 178 8.29 -7.20 3.35
N GLN A 179 8.52 -8.17 2.48
CA GLN A 179 9.58 -9.16 2.68
C GLN A 179 10.99 -8.54 2.75
N ASN A 180 11.27 -7.56 1.88
CA ASN A 180 12.59 -6.95 1.69
C ASN A 180 12.58 -5.42 1.71
N CYS A 181 11.51 -4.81 2.16
CA CYS A 181 11.42 -3.38 2.38
C CYS A 181 10.34 -3.03 3.38
N ILE A 182 10.44 -1.85 3.98
CA ILE A 182 9.32 -1.20 4.66
C ILE A 182 8.91 0.04 3.87
N SER A 183 7.62 0.28 3.74
CA SER A 183 7.09 1.56 3.30
C SER A 183 6.62 2.37 4.51
N ILE A 184 6.79 3.68 4.45
CA ILE A 184 6.53 4.60 5.55
C ILE A 184 5.75 5.78 4.99
N SER A 185 4.61 6.10 5.61
CA SER A 185 3.81 7.25 5.24
C SER A 185 3.41 8.03 6.49
N SER A 186 3.54 9.33 6.45
CA SER A 186 3.20 10.23 7.55
C SER A 186 2.04 11.13 7.17
N PHE A 187 1.13 11.31 8.10
CA PHE A 187 -0.07 12.12 7.94
C PHE A 187 -0.16 13.18 9.04
N ILE A 188 -0.74 14.31 8.72
CA ILE A 188 -1.07 15.38 9.66
C ILE A 188 -2.43 15.97 9.30
N LEU A 189 -3.33 16.01 10.27
CA LEU A 189 -4.70 16.52 10.08
C LEU A 189 -5.37 15.91 8.83
N GLY A 190 -5.26 14.59 8.68
CA GLY A 190 -5.86 13.87 7.55
C GLY A 190 -5.19 14.08 6.19
N LYS A 191 -4.02 14.73 6.11
CA LYS A 191 -3.30 14.99 4.86
C LYS A 191 -1.96 14.28 4.85
N LEU A 192 -1.60 13.68 3.71
CA LEU A 192 -0.28 13.09 3.51
C LEU A 192 0.81 14.16 3.69
N ARG A 193 1.73 13.93 4.61
CA ARG A 193 2.88 14.79 4.89
C ARG A 193 4.10 14.38 4.07
N GLY A 194 4.29 13.08 3.92
CA GLY A 194 5.36 12.49 3.14
C GLY A 194 5.26 10.99 3.08
N ALA A 195 5.92 10.39 2.11
CA ALA A 195 6.02 8.95 1.94
C ALA A 195 7.42 8.59 1.45
N THR A 196 7.91 7.44 1.90
CA THR A 196 9.16 6.83 1.45
C THR A 196 9.10 5.33 1.67
N TYR A 197 10.05 4.61 1.08
CA TYR A 197 10.29 3.21 1.43
C TYR A 197 11.79 2.98 1.68
N ILE A 198 12.09 1.99 2.50
CA ILE A 198 13.45 1.61 2.87
C ILE A 198 13.63 0.14 2.47
N PRO A 199 14.35 -0.14 1.37
CA PRO A 199 14.74 -1.50 1.05
C PRO A 199 15.80 -2.00 2.01
N TYR A 200 15.79 -3.30 2.30
CA TYR A 200 16.80 -3.97 3.11
C TYR A 200 17.04 -5.41 2.60
N ASP A 201 18.24 -5.90 2.77
CA ASP A 201 18.56 -7.30 2.52
C ASP A 201 18.27 -8.13 3.80
N GLU A 202 18.70 -7.62 4.94
CA GLU A 202 18.41 -8.21 6.25
C GLU A 202 17.64 -7.23 7.13
N ILE A 203 16.60 -7.72 7.82
CA ILE A 203 15.74 -6.85 8.65
C ILE A 203 16.50 -6.21 9.81
N GLN A 204 17.61 -6.80 10.25
CA GLN A 204 18.51 -6.27 11.27
C GLN A 204 19.20 -4.98 10.86
N ASP A 205 19.26 -4.67 9.56
CA ASP A 205 19.84 -3.42 9.05
C ASP A 205 18.89 -2.22 9.19
N LEU A 206 17.62 -2.47 9.47
CA LEU A 206 16.59 -1.43 9.56
C LEU A 206 16.94 -0.27 10.51
N PRO A 207 17.55 -0.46 11.69
CA PRO A 207 17.89 0.66 12.56
C PRO A 207 18.85 1.65 11.90
N TYR A 208 19.88 1.15 11.23
CA TYR A 208 20.84 1.97 10.51
C TYR A 208 20.19 2.67 9.31
N LEU A 209 19.44 1.93 8.50
CA LEU A 209 18.74 2.46 7.32
C LEU A 209 17.67 3.49 7.70
N TRP A 210 16.95 3.24 8.80
CA TRP A 210 15.98 4.19 9.37
C TRP A 210 16.65 5.49 9.77
N LEU A 211 17.76 5.41 10.54
CA LEU A 211 18.52 6.59 10.95
C LEU A 211 19.02 7.39 9.74
N GLN A 212 19.60 6.71 8.77
CA GLN A 212 20.08 7.34 7.53
C GLN A 212 18.93 8.05 6.78
N ARG A 213 17.79 7.38 6.63
CA ARG A 213 16.64 7.94 5.91
C ARG A 213 16.00 9.09 6.67
N SER A 214 15.88 9.00 7.99
CA SER A 214 15.30 10.04 8.85
C SER A 214 16.14 11.33 8.85
N GLN A 215 17.48 11.23 8.70
CA GLN A 215 18.34 12.40 8.52
C GLN A 215 18.12 13.12 7.19
N GLN A 216 17.69 12.40 6.16
CA GLN A 216 17.38 12.97 4.84
C GLN A 216 15.98 13.56 4.75
N LEU A 217 15.04 12.98 5.52
CA LEU A 217 13.61 13.30 5.46
C LEU A 217 13.12 13.84 6.81
N ASN A 218 13.19 15.15 6.98
CA ASN A 218 12.83 15.83 8.24
C ASN A 218 11.44 15.45 8.79
N TRP A 219 10.49 15.07 7.94
CA TRP A 219 9.18 14.66 8.39
C TRP A 219 9.18 13.30 9.13
N MET A 220 10.19 12.47 8.94
CA MET A 220 10.37 11.23 9.72
C MET A 220 10.85 11.48 11.15
N GLN A 221 11.47 12.62 11.42
CA GLN A 221 11.97 12.99 12.76
C GLN A 221 10.92 13.68 13.62
N GLY A 222 9.75 13.97 13.06
CA GLY A 222 8.67 14.64 13.79
C GLY A 222 8.04 13.71 14.84
N LEU A 223 7.45 14.33 15.86
CA LEU A 223 6.57 13.63 16.79
C LEU A 223 5.35 13.11 16.03
N HIS A 224 5.08 11.82 16.16
CA HIS A 224 3.86 11.18 15.71
C HIS A 224 3.13 10.70 16.95
N GLU A 225 1.87 11.10 17.09
CA GLU A 225 1.05 10.69 18.23
C GLU A 225 0.77 9.19 18.20
N GLU A 226 0.65 8.66 16.99
CA GLU A 226 0.32 7.25 16.75
C GLU A 226 1.14 6.69 15.57
N ILE A 227 1.55 5.43 15.71
CA ILE A 227 2.27 4.69 14.67
C ILE A 227 1.55 3.36 14.45
N TYR A 228 1.06 3.15 13.25
CA TYR A 228 0.32 1.97 12.85
C TYR A 228 1.17 1.07 11.97
N VAL A 229 1.39 -0.18 12.42
CA VAL A 229 2.27 -1.14 11.75
C VAL A 229 1.47 -2.34 11.26
N TYR A 230 1.67 -2.72 10.01
CA TYR A 230 1.03 -3.86 9.39
C TYR A 230 1.95 -4.56 8.38
N GLY A 231 1.51 -5.69 7.82
CA GLY A 231 2.26 -6.47 6.85
C GLY A 231 3.06 -7.61 7.46
N GLN A 232 3.75 -8.36 6.62
CA GLN A 232 4.28 -9.69 6.90
C GLN A 232 5.25 -9.81 8.08
N LYS A 233 6.03 -8.76 8.36
CA LYS A 233 7.04 -8.74 9.44
C LYS A 233 6.76 -7.67 10.49
N ALA A 234 5.49 -7.26 10.64
CA ALA A 234 5.11 -6.13 11.49
C ALA A 234 5.64 -6.24 12.92
N LEU A 235 5.48 -7.40 13.58
CA LEU A 235 5.96 -7.59 14.94
C LEU A 235 7.49 -7.44 15.04
N HIS A 236 8.22 -8.06 14.13
CA HIS A 236 9.68 -8.00 14.13
C HIS A 236 10.19 -6.58 13.83
N ALA A 237 9.55 -5.85 12.92
CA ALA A 237 9.88 -4.44 12.66
C ALA A 237 9.61 -3.57 13.90
N ILE A 238 8.52 -3.80 14.64
CA ILE A 238 8.23 -3.12 15.89
C ILE A 238 9.36 -3.35 16.91
N GLU A 239 9.75 -4.60 17.15
CA GLU A 239 10.81 -4.95 18.09
C GLU A 239 12.15 -4.27 17.77
N ILE A 240 12.51 -4.22 16.47
CA ILE A 240 13.77 -3.64 16.02
C ILE A 240 13.76 -2.11 16.07
N LEU A 241 12.65 -1.48 15.70
CA LEU A 241 12.55 -0.03 15.61
C LEU A 241 11.99 0.66 16.84
N GLN A 242 11.57 -0.08 17.86
CA GLN A 242 10.93 0.45 19.06
C GLN A 242 11.78 1.55 19.74
N ALA A 243 13.11 1.38 19.77
CA ALA A 243 14.03 2.37 20.37
C ALA A 243 13.95 3.77 19.72
N PHE A 244 13.45 3.89 18.50
CA PHE A 244 13.24 5.18 17.82
C PHE A 244 11.90 5.83 18.16
N TRP A 245 11.01 5.11 18.86
CA TRP A 245 9.63 5.52 19.10
C TRP A 245 9.25 5.61 20.58
N ASP A 246 10.14 5.16 21.50
CA ASP A 246 9.86 5.01 22.94
C ASP A 246 9.41 6.31 23.64
N GLU A 247 9.72 7.47 23.08
CA GLU A 247 9.38 8.76 23.70
C GLU A 247 8.22 9.49 23.05
N THR A 248 7.68 8.99 21.93
CA THR A 248 6.97 9.87 20.99
C THR A 248 5.62 9.40 20.50
N GLY A 249 5.22 8.16 20.71
CA GLY A 249 3.96 7.72 20.16
C GLY A 249 3.50 6.35 20.62
N GLN A 250 2.20 6.13 20.54
CA GLN A 250 1.62 4.82 20.73
C GLN A 250 1.80 3.98 19.47
N ILE A 251 2.52 2.85 19.61
CA ILE A 251 2.67 1.90 18.51
C ILE A 251 1.49 0.92 18.55
N THR A 252 0.81 0.81 17.44
CA THR A 252 -0.32 -0.12 17.26
C THR A 252 -0.07 -1.04 16.09
N LYS A 253 0.00 -2.36 16.36
CA LYS A 253 -0.06 -3.37 15.31
C LYS A 253 -1.52 -3.53 14.86
N MET A 254 -1.78 -3.48 13.56
CA MET A 254 -3.12 -3.56 12.97
C MET A 254 -3.57 -5.03 12.84
N ASP A 255 -3.76 -5.72 13.96
CA ASP A 255 -4.01 -7.16 14.06
C ASP A 255 -5.46 -7.55 14.40
N SER A 256 -6.36 -6.57 14.47
CA SER A 256 -7.79 -6.81 14.71
C SER A 256 -8.67 -5.79 13.98
N LEU A 257 -9.88 -6.20 13.63
CA LEU A 257 -10.85 -5.30 12.98
C LEU A 257 -11.24 -4.12 13.87
N GLU A 258 -11.24 -4.32 15.20
CA GLU A 258 -11.50 -3.25 16.16
C GLU A 258 -10.45 -2.12 16.05
N LYS A 259 -9.17 -2.48 15.97
CA LYS A 259 -8.08 -1.51 15.76
C LYS A 259 -8.14 -0.83 14.40
N MET A 260 -8.62 -1.55 13.40
CA MET A 260 -8.82 -1.03 12.05
C MET A 260 -10.08 -0.15 11.94
N GLN A 261 -10.95 -0.15 12.95
CA GLN A 261 -12.26 0.52 12.94
C GLN A 261 -13.13 0.06 11.76
N VAL A 262 -13.18 -1.25 11.53
CA VAL A 262 -13.89 -1.86 10.39
C VAL A 262 -14.87 -2.90 10.90
N GLU A 263 -16.07 -2.89 10.34
CA GLU A 263 -17.09 -3.92 10.58
C GLU A 263 -16.99 -5.02 9.51
N ALA A 264 -17.12 -6.27 9.94
CA ALA A 264 -17.22 -7.42 9.06
C ALA A 264 -18.15 -8.45 9.70
N ASP A 265 -18.73 -9.33 8.87
CA ASP A 265 -19.48 -10.46 9.38
C ASP A 265 -18.58 -11.37 10.22
N GLU A 266 -19.16 -12.02 11.24
CA GLU A 266 -18.41 -12.91 12.12
C GLU A 266 -17.69 -14.01 11.32
N GLN A 267 -16.37 -14.00 11.39
CA GLN A 267 -15.50 -14.95 10.68
C GLN A 267 -14.37 -15.41 11.60
N THR A 268 -13.97 -16.67 11.42
CA THR A 268 -12.76 -17.19 12.06
C THR A 268 -11.60 -17.08 11.08
N TYR A 269 -10.55 -16.34 11.44
CA TYR A 269 -9.39 -16.14 10.60
C TYR A 269 -8.29 -17.13 10.98
N GLY A 270 -7.82 -17.91 10.00
CA GLY A 270 -6.65 -18.79 10.14
C GLY A 270 -5.32 -18.12 9.81
N PHE A 271 -5.30 -16.78 9.66
CA PHE A 271 -4.14 -15.99 9.27
C PHE A 271 -4.07 -14.69 10.08
N SER A 272 -2.92 -14.00 10.01
CA SER A 272 -2.67 -12.74 10.69
C SER A 272 -3.36 -11.58 9.98
N LEU A 273 -4.33 -10.92 10.65
CA LEU A 273 -5.13 -9.84 10.06
C LEU A 273 -4.31 -8.62 9.65
N GLU A 274 -3.19 -8.35 10.30
CA GLU A 274 -2.29 -7.25 9.91
C GLU A 274 -1.78 -7.39 8.47
N ASN A 275 -1.68 -8.61 7.95
CA ASN A 275 -1.31 -8.85 6.56
C ASN A 275 -2.47 -8.54 5.60
N ALA A 276 -3.71 -8.68 6.05
CA ALA A 276 -4.90 -8.38 5.26
C ALA A 276 -5.28 -6.89 5.28
N PHE A 277 -4.72 -6.08 6.17
CA PHE A 277 -5.09 -4.67 6.33
C PHE A 277 -5.10 -3.88 5.02
N PRO A 278 -4.08 -3.97 4.13
CA PRO A 278 -4.15 -3.28 2.85
C PRO A 278 -5.33 -3.75 1.98
N ALA A 279 -5.58 -5.06 1.89
CA ALA A 279 -6.71 -5.59 1.12
C ALA A 279 -8.05 -5.09 1.66
N ILE A 280 -8.19 -5.01 2.99
CA ILE A 280 -9.37 -4.45 3.67
C ILE A 280 -9.60 -2.99 3.25
N MET A 281 -8.56 -2.14 3.35
CA MET A 281 -8.65 -0.73 2.96
C MET A 281 -8.92 -0.54 1.46
N LEU A 282 -8.45 -1.47 0.64
CA LEU A 282 -8.69 -1.46 -0.81
C LEU A 282 -10.12 -1.87 -1.17
N ALA A 283 -10.71 -2.80 -0.42
CA ALA A 283 -12.10 -3.24 -0.64
C ALA A 283 -13.10 -2.15 -0.24
N LEU A 284 -12.87 -1.48 0.90
CA LEU A 284 -13.71 -0.39 1.38
C LEU A 284 -13.65 0.79 0.40
N ASN A 285 -14.81 1.31 0.00
CA ASN A 285 -14.89 2.48 -0.87
C ASN A 285 -14.66 3.74 -0.03
N PRO A 286 -13.61 4.53 -0.29
CA PRO A 286 -13.65 5.93 0.10
C PRO A 286 -14.74 6.62 -0.74
N ASN A 287 -15.74 7.19 -0.09
CA ASN A 287 -16.72 8.07 -0.73
C ASN A 287 -16.04 9.29 -1.36
#